data_29e41c59f7fb4e85ebe80b2598bbc2af
#
_entry.id   29e41c59f7fb4e85ebe80b2598bbc2af
#
_cell.length_a   1.000
_cell.length_b   1.000
_cell.length_c   1.000
_cell.angle_alpha   90.00
_cell.angle_beta   90.00
_cell.angle_gamma   90.00
#
_symmetry.space_group_name_H-M   'P 1'
#
loop_
_entity.id
_entity.type
_entity.pdbx_description
1 polymer ?
#
loop_
_entity_poly.entity_id
_entity_poly.type
_entity_poly.pdbx_seq_one_letter_code
_entity_poly.pdbx_strand_id
1 'polypeptide(L)' 'MRYVLADKEKAILAGFDVITHNVIDIEGESKMVITEKGMMDTSLLFGDESERLKQLKGTMFDSSRGLEEYLMKFKK' A
#
# COMPACT_ATOMS: atom_id res chain seq x y z
N MET A 1 6.19 0.37 12.73
CA MET A 1 5.53 -0.49 11.72
C MET A 1 5.59 0.18 10.36
N ARG A 2 5.96 -0.58 9.34
CA ARG A 2 6.03 -0.06 7.98
C ARG A 2 4.67 -0.12 7.31
N TYR A 3 4.47 0.74 6.32
CA TYR A 3 3.23 0.81 5.54
C TYR A 3 3.58 0.88 4.06
N VAL A 4 2.69 0.35 3.23
CA VAL A 4 2.82 0.43 1.78
C VAL A 4 1.59 1.13 1.22
N LEU A 5 1.80 2.13 0.39
CA LEU A 5 0.72 2.80 -0.32
C LEU A 5 0.73 2.26 -1.76
N ALA A 6 -0.22 1.41 -2.08
CA ALA A 6 -0.28 0.67 -3.33
C ALA A 6 -1.42 1.14 -4.22
N ASP A 7 -1.30 0.89 -5.52
CA ASP A 7 -2.41 1.11 -6.44
C ASP A 7 -3.55 0.15 -6.09
N LYS A 8 -4.77 0.69 -5.92
CA LYS A 8 -5.92 -0.09 -5.47
C LYS A 8 -6.20 -1.30 -6.36
N GLU A 9 -6.27 -1.09 -7.66
CA GLU A 9 -6.59 -2.18 -8.59
C GLU A 9 -5.54 -3.27 -8.57
N LYS A 10 -4.27 -2.88 -8.56
CA LYS A 10 -3.18 -3.84 -8.51
C LYS A 10 -3.14 -4.58 -7.19
N ALA A 11 -3.47 -3.91 -6.09
CA ALA A 11 -3.55 -4.55 -4.78
C ALA A 11 -4.68 -5.59 -4.75
N ILE A 12 -5.84 -5.28 -5.32
CA ILE A 12 -6.96 -6.22 -5.40
C ILE A 12 -6.56 -7.45 -6.24
N LEU A 13 -5.91 -7.23 -7.36
CA LEU A 13 -5.44 -8.33 -8.21
C LEU A 13 -4.40 -9.20 -7.50
N ALA A 14 -3.65 -8.61 -6.59
CA ALA A 14 -2.66 -9.31 -5.79
C ALA A 14 -3.23 -10.05 -4.59
N GLY A 15 -4.54 -9.93 -4.33
CA GLY A 15 -5.20 -10.64 -3.23
C GLY A 15 -5.51 -9.81 -2.01
N PHE A 16 -5.23 -8.52 -2.01
CA PHE A 16 -5.59 -7.62 -0.90
C PHE A 16 -7.02 -7.13 -1.11
N ASP A 17 -7.85 -7.17 -0.06
CA ASP A 17 -9.24 -6.75 -0.18
C ASP A 17 -9.45 -5.34 0.39
N VAL A 18 -10.58 -4.73 0.02
CA VAL A 18 -10.91 -3.36 0.45
C VAL A 18 -11.60 -3.33 1.81
N ILE A 19 -11.94 -4.48 2.36
CA ILE A 19 -12.64 -4.59 3.66
C ILE A 19 -11.66 -4.44 4.81
N THR A 20 -10.52 -5.13 4.72
CA THR A 20 -9.52 -5.15 5.79
C THR A 20 -8.42 -4.10 5.61
N HIS A 21 -8.37 -3.44 4.46
CA HIS A 21 -7.36 -2.41 4.17
C HIS A 21 -8.04 -1.09 3.84
N ASN A 22 -7.45 0.01 4.31
CA ASN A 22 -7.99 1.34 4.03
C ASN A 22 -7.67 1.75 2.60
N VAL A 23 -8.66 2.36 1.95
CA VAL A 23 -8.49 2.92 0.61
C VAL A 23 -8.64 4.43 0.70
N ILE A 24 -7.73 5.16 0.09
CA ILE A 24 -7.75 6.61 0.06
C ILE A 24 -7.59 7.09 -1.38
N ASP A 25 -8.09 8.30 -1.66
CA ASP A 25 -7.94 8.92 -2.97
C ASP A 25 -6.88 10.00 -2.92
N ILE A 26 -5.95 9.94 -3.87
CA ILE A 26 -4.88 10.93 -4.02
C ILE A 26 -4.88 11.39 -5.47
N GLU A 27 -5.20 12.66 -5.68
CA GLU A 27 -5.21 13.27 -7.01
C GLU A 27 -6.01 12.47 -8.05
N GLY A 28 -7.16 11.95 -7.62
CA GLY A 28 -8.05 11.20 -8.51
C GLY A 28 -7.71 9.73 -8.65
N GLU A 29 -6.64 9.27 -7.99
CA GLU A 29 -6.27 7.86 -8.00
C GLU A 29 -6.58 7.22 -6.66
N SER A 30 -7.17 6.03 -6.69
CA SER A 30 -7.45 5.27 -5.47
C SER A 30 -6.23 4.46 -5.09
N LYS A 31 -5.79 4.61 -3.84
CA LYS A 31 -4.63 3.92 -3.29
C LYS A 31 -5.05 3.11 -2.07
N MET A 32 -4.46 1.95 -1.91
CA MET A 32 -4.71 1.08 -0.76
C MET A 32 -3.55 1.18 0.22
N VAL A 33 -3.86 1.37 1.51
CA VAL A 33 -2.85 1.39 2.58
C VAL A 33 -2.71 -0.01 3.13
N ILE A 34 -1.54 -0.60 2.94
CA ILE A 34 -1.26 -1.98 3.36
C ILE A 34 -0.24 -1.95 4.50
N THR A 35 -0.54 -2.65 5.59
CA THR A 35 0.38 -2.74 6.72
C THR A 35 1.50 -3.75 6.43
N GLU A 36 2.59 -3.64 7.18
CA GLU A 36 3.69 -4.59 7.10
C GLU A 36 3.21 -6.03 7.28
N LYS A 37 2.30 -6.24 8.23
CA LYS A 37 1.73 -7.57 8.46
C LYS A 37 1.01 -8.10 7.22
N GLY A 38 0.23 -7.25 6.56
CA GLY A 38 -0.47 -7.64 5.34
C GLY A 38 0.50 -8.05 4.24
N MET A 39 1.59 -7.31 4.09
CA MET A 39 2.62 -7.64 3.11
C MET A 39 3.31 -8.98 3.42
N MET A 40 3.58 -9.24 4.69
CA MET A 40 4.20 -10.49 5.12
C MET A 40 3.30 -11.69 4.87
N ASP A 41 1.99 -11.52 5.09
CA ASP A 41 1.02 -12.61 4.90
C ASP A 41 0.95 -13.06 3.44
N THR A 42 1.29 -12.19 2.50
CA THR A 42 1.26 -12.50 1.06
C THR A 42 2.64 -12.81 0.48
N SER A 43 3.68 -12.86 1.31
CA SER A 43 5.06 -13.02 0.85
C SER A 43 5.28 -14.29 0.02
N LEU A 44 4.60 -15.37 0.37
CA LEU A 44 4.74 -16.64 -0.33
C LEU A 44 4.17 -16.61 -1.75
N LEU A 45 3.25 -15.68 -2.03
CA LEU A 45 2.63 -15.58 -3.35
C LEU A 45 3.45 -14.76 -4.34
N PHE A 46 4.22 -13.80 -3.84
CA PHE A 46 4.86 -12.80 -4.69
C PHE A 46 6.39 -12.77 -4.62
N GLY A 47 6.98 -13.75 -3.96
CA GLY A 47 8.43 -13.77 -3.81
C GLY A 47 8.93 -12.72 -2.82
N ASP A 48 9.99 -11.99 -3.17
CA ASP A 48 10.57 -11.04 -2.23
C ASP A 48 9.79 -9.72 -2.19
N GLU A 49 10.15 -8.89 -1.21
CA GLU A 49 9.48 -7.62 -0.95
C GLU A 49 9.59 -6.65 -2.13
N SER A 50 10.76 -6.63 -2.79
CA SER A 50 10.96 -5.74 -3.94
C SER A 50 10.03 -6.06 -5.09
N GLU A 51 9.83 -7.34 -5.38
CA GLU A 51 8.92 -7.77 -6.44
C GLU A 51 7.48 -7.43 -6.09
N ARG A 52 7.08 -7.61 -4.83
CA ARG A 52 5.74 -7.25 -4.39
C ARG A 52 5.47 -5.77 -4.57
N LEU A 53 6.43 -4.93 -4.20
CA LEU A 53 6.29 -3.48 -4.36
C LEU A 53 6.14 -3.08 -5.82
N LYS A 54 6.90 -3.70 -6.72
CA LYS A 54 6.78 -3.43 -8.15
C LYS A 54 5.41 -3.82 -8.69
N GLN A 55 4.91 -4.98 -8.32
CA GLN A 55 3.61 -5.45 -8.78
C GLN A 55 2.46 -4.57 -8.30
N LEU A 56 2.59 -4.04 -7.09
CA LEU A 56 1.56 -3.19 -6.49
C LEU A 56 1.70 -1.72 -6.87
N LYS A 57 2.77 -1.34 -7.57
CA LYS A 57 3.16 0.07 -7.76
C LYS A 57 3.18 0.78 -6.42
N GLY A 58 3.73 0.09 -5.42
CA GLY A 58 3.70 0.55 -4.04
C GLY A 58 4.86 1.42 -3.65
N THR A 59 4.61 2.34 -2.72
CA THR A 59 5.64 3.14 -2.07
C THR A 59 5.67 2.76 -0.60
N MET A 60 6.84 2.42 -0.08
CA MET A 60 6.98 2.01 1.30
C MET A 60 7.31 3.19 2.21
N PHE A 61 6.66 3.21 3.36
CA PHE A 61 6.90 4.21 4.41
C PHE A 61 7.32 3.47 5.68
N ASP A 62 8.38 3.94 6.32
CA ASP A 62 8.93 3.29 7.51
C ASP A 62 8.06 3.44 8.74
N SER A 63 7.16 4.44 8.74
CA SER A 63 6.29 4.70 9.90
C SER A 63 4.98 5.34 9.43
N SER A 64 3.99 5.33 10.32
CA SER A 64 2.72 6.02 10.07
C SER A 64 2.92 7.51 9.89
N ARG A 65 3.88 8.09 10.61
CA ARG A 65 4.19 9.51 10.49
C ARG A 65 4.68 9.86 9.09
N GLY A 66 5.55 9.06 8.51
CA GLY A 66 6.03 9.27 7.15
C GLY A 66 4.91 9.22 6.14
N LEU A 67 3.99 8.27 6.30
CA LEU A 67 2.81 8.16 5.45
C LEU A 67 1.92 9.39 5.61
N GLU A 68 1.66 9.83 6.84
CA GLU A 68 0.84 11.02 7.09
C GLU A 68 1.44 12.28 6.47
N GLU A 69 2.75 12.47 6.61
CA GLU A 69 3.44 13.61 6.01
C GLU A 69 3.31 13.60 4.49
N TYR A 70 3.43 12.45 3.88
CA TYR A 70 3.23 12.30 2.44
C TYR A 70 1.82 12.68 2.03
N LEU A 71 0.81 12.18 2.75
CA LEU A 71 -0.59 12.46 2.45
C LEU A 71 -0.94 13.94 2.63
N MET A 72 -0.31 14.61 3.57
CA MET A 72 -0.56 16.04 3.79
C MET A 72 -0.15 16.91 2.62
N LYS A 73 0.78 16.45 1.78
CA LYS A 73 1.18 17.19 0.59
C LYS A 73 0.04 17.33 -0.41
N PHE A 74 -0.95 16.45 -0.35
CA PHE A 74 -2.07 16.43 -1.28
C PHE A 74 -3.35 17.03 -0.70
N LYS A 75 -3.32 17.45 0.55
CA LYS A 75 -4.46 18.14 1.17
C LYS A 75 -4.45 19.61 0.74
N LYS A 76 -5.60 20.07 0.40
CA LYS A 76 -5.81 21.48 0.07
C LYS A 76 -6.33 22.24 1.29
#